data_d01d84b08413657c1ca76f92308bb3cc
#
_entry.id   d01d84b08413657c1ca76f92308bb3cc
#
_cell.length_a   1.000
_cell.length_b   1.000
_cell.length_c   1.000
_cell.angle_alpha   90.00
_cell.angle_beta   90.00
_cell.angle_gamma   90.00
#
_symmetry.space_group_name_H-M   'P 1'
#
loop_
_entity.id
_entity.type
_entity.pdbx_description
1 polymer ?
#
loop_
_entity_poly.entity_id
_entity_poly.type
_entity_poly.pdbx_seq_one_letter_code
_entity_poly.pdbx_strand_id
1 'polypeptide(L)'
;MKENAKENELVKKLTNKHYTITTAESCTGGLLSATIINVSGASDVINCAYVTYANEAKENLVSVSHETLETKGAVSKETAAEMCVGCAKAAKADKIGRASCRERV
;
A
#
# COMPACT_ATOMS: atom_id res chain seq x y z
N MET A 1 -7.10 17.71 13.19
CA MET A 1 -5.95 17.24 12.40
C MET A 1 -4.99 18.37 12.15
N LYS A 2 -3.72 18.10 12.26
CA LYS A 2 -2.71 19.14 12.09
C LYS A 2 -2.49 19.44 10.62
N GLU A 3 -2.42 20.71 10.28
CA GLU A 3 -2.22 21.11 8.90
C GLU A 3 -0.87 20.68 8.35
N ASN A 4 0.11 20.50 9.24
CA ASN A 4 1.46 20.14 8.85
C ASN A 4 1.77 18.65 8.90
N ALA A 5 0.74 17.83 9.09
CA ALA A 5 0.95 16.39 9.15
C ALA A 5 1.49 15.89 7.82
N LYS A 6 2.34 14.86 7.90
CA LYS A 6 3.00 14.33 6.71
C LYS A 6 2.01 13.80 5.68
N GLU A 7 0.90 13.23 6.13
CA GLU A 7 -0.11 12.73 5.20
C GLU A 7 -0.75 13.87 4.42
N ASN A 8 -0.91 15.04 5.01
CA ASN A 8 -1.42 16.20 4.30
C ASN A 8 -0.45 16.65 3.22
N GLU A 9 0.85 16.65 3.53
CA GLU A 9 1.87 17.03 2.56
C GLU A 9 1.92 16.03 1.41
N LEU A 10 1.79 14.75 1.71
CA LEU A 10 1.80 13.71 0.69
C LEU A 10 0.66 13.89 -0.29
N VAL A 11 -0.56 14.05 0.22
CA VAL A 11 -1.73 14.21 -0.63
C VAL A 11 -1.59 15.46 -1.49
N LYS A 12 -1.08 16.55 -0.91
CA LYS A 12 -0.89 17.80 -1.64
C LYS A 12 0.11 17.62 -2.78
N LYS A 13 1.23 16.95 -2.52
CA LYS A 13 2.24 16.74 -3.55
C LYS A 13 1.73 15.84 -4.67
N LEU A 14 1.00 14.79 -4.31
CA LEU A 14 0.44 13.90 -5.32
C LEU A 14 -0.60 14.63 -6.18
N THR A 15 -1.43 15.44 -5.54
CA THR A 15 -2.42 16.24 -6.27
C THR A 15 -1.75 17.17 -7.26
N ASN A 16 -0.71 17.86 -6.81
CA ASN A 16 0.00 18.83 -7.65
C ASN A 16 0.66 18.18 -8.84
N LYS A 17 1.12 16.95 -8.68
CA LYS A 17 1.81 16.24 -9.76
C LYS A 17 0.87 15.38 -10.60
N HIS A 18 -0.39 15.31 -10.22
CA HIS A 18 -1.40 14.48 -10.88
C HIS A 18 -1.01 13.00 -10.85
N TYR A 19 -0.50 12.55 -9.72
CA TYR A 19 -0.14 11.16 -9.50
C TYR A 19 -1.14 10.47 -8.60
N THR A 20 -1.31 9.17 -8.81
CA THR A 20 -2.11 8.34 -7.92
C THR A 20 -1.21 7.40 -7.15
N ILE A 21 -1.69 6.96 -6.01
CA ILE A 21 -0.96 6.07 -5.12
C ILE A 21 -1.89 4.93 -4.69
N THR A 22 -1.33 3.79 -4.41
CA THR A 22 -2.06 2.71 -3.74
C THR A 22 -1.17 2.15 -2.64
N THR A 23 -1.74 1.35 -1.78
CA THR A 23 -1.01 0.72 -0.69
C THR A 23 -1.39 -0.75 -0.62
N ALA A 24 -0.46 -1.55 -0.11
CA ALA A 24 -0.74 -2.94 0.22
C ALA A 24 -0.29 -3.16 1.65
N GLU A 25 -1.20 -3.59 2.48
CA GLU A 25 -0.95 -3.72 3.91
C GLU A 25 -1.32 -5.11 4.38
N SER A 26 -0.69 -5.55 5.45
CA SER A 26 -1.00 -6.82 6.07
C SER A 26 -1.19 -6.60 7.57
N CYS A 27 -0.11 -6.64 8.35
CA CYS A 27 -0.23 -6.55 9.82
C CYS A 27 -0.69 -5.17 10.30
N THR A 28 -0.58 -4.14 9.51
CA THR A 28 -1.07 -2.81 9.87
C THR A 28 -2.59 -2.69 9.72
N GLY A 29 -3.22 -3.65 9.03
CA GLY A 29 -4.67 -3.72 8.96
C GLY A 29 -5.34 -2.58 8.24
N GLY A 30 -4.61 -1.85 7.41
CA GLY A 30 -5.16 -0.73 6.68
C GLY A 30 -4.86 0.62 7.29
N LEU A 31 -4.01 0.68 8.29
CA LEU A 31 -3.72 1.94 8.97
C LEU A 31 -3.10 2.97 8.04
N LEU A 32 -2.20 2.56 7.15
CA LEU A 32 -1.56 3.49 6.24
C LEU A 32 -2.58 4.10 5.28
N SER A 33 -3.41 3.26 4.67
CA SER A 33 -4.42 3.78 3.75
C SER A 33 -5.45 4.63 4.48
N ALA A 34 -5.84 4.24 5.69
CA ALA A 34 -6.77 5.03 6.48
C ALA A 34 -6.22 6.41 6.78
N THR A 35 -4.92 6.48 7.09
CA THR A 35 -4.26 7.74 7.37
C THR A 35 -4.30 8.67 6.15
N ILE A 36 -4.04 8.12 4.97
CA ILE A 36 -4.07 8.89 3.73
C ILE A 36 -5.50 9.32 3.40
N ILE A 37 -6.43 8.39 3.49
CA ILE A 37 -7.84 8.65 3.13
C ILE A 37 -8.46 9.70 4.04
N ASN A 38 -7.96 9.81 5.26
CA ASN A 38 -8.48 10.79 6.20
C ASN A 38 -8.15 12.24 5.81
N VAL A 39 -7.29 12.45 4.84
CA VAL A 39 -6.93 13.78 4.37
C VAL A 39 -7.98 14.28 3.39
N SER A 40 -8.39 15.54 3.52
CA SER A 40 -9.34 16.14 2.60
C SER A 40 -8.72 16.15 1.18
N GLY A 41 -9.48 15.71 0.20
CA GLY A 41 -9.01 15.65 -1.18
C GLY A 41 -8.30 14.36 -1.53
N ALA A 42 -8.22 13.41 -0.60
CA ALA A 42 -7.50 12.15 -0.85
C ALA A 42 -8.11 11.35 -1.99
N SER A 43 -9.40 11.52 -2.27
CA SER A 43 -10.03 10.77 -3.35
C SER A 43 -9.43 11.06 -4.72
N ASP A 44 -8.74 12.18 -4.85
CA ASP A 44 -8.08 12.51 -6.11
C ASP A 44 -6.77 11.74 -6.30
N VAL A 45 -6.22 11.17 -5.24
CA VAL A 45 -4.89 10.56 -5.31
C VAL A 45 -4.87 9.10 -4.92
N ILE A 46 -5.87 8.58 -4.23
CA ILE A 46 -5.92 7.17 -3.88
C ILE A 46 -7.29 6.59 -4.22
N ASN A 47 -7.30 5.65 -5.15
CA ASN A 47 -8.54 5.02 -5.62
C ASN A 47 -8.86 3.74 -4.88
N CYS A 48 -7.84 2.98 -4.54
CA CYS A 48 -8.05 1.75 -3.79
C CYS A 48 -6.78 1.40 -3.03
N ALA A 49 -6.94 0.55 -2.05
CA ALA A 49 -5.86 0.06 -1.23
C ALA A 49 -6.18 -1.40 -0.89
N TYR A 50 -5.14 -2.16 -0.58
CA TYR A 50 -5.28 -3.60 -0.37
C TYR A 50 -4.86 -3.95 1.04
N VAL A 51 -5.70 -4.68 1.72
CA VAL A 51 -5.34 -5.27 3.01
C VAL A 51 -5.34 -6.78 2.80
N THR A 52 -4.17 -7.34 2.62
CA THR A 52 -4.01 -8.75 2.26
C THR A 52 -3.38 -9.51 3.43
N TYR A 53 -4.18 -9.71 4.45
CA TYR A 53 -3.69 -10.29 5.69
C TYR A 53 -3.29 -11.76 5.52
N ALA A 54 -4.09 -12.54 4.82
CA ALA A 54 -3.80 -13.96 4.61
C ALA A 54 -2.86 -14.14 3.43
N ASN A 55 -2.07 -15.21 3.45
CA ASN A 55 -1.19 -15.52 2.34
C ASN A 55 -1.95 -15.72 1.04
N GLU A 56 -3.10 -16.35 1.12
CA GLU A 56 -3.96 -16.55 -0.04
C GLU A 56 -4.35 -15.22 -0.67
N ALA A 57 -4.68 -14.22 0.14
CA ALA A 57 -5.01 -12.90 -0.36
C ALA A 57 -3.80 -12.23 -1.01
N LYS A 58 -2.62 -12.43 -0.44
CA LYS A 58 -1.40 -11.89 -1.04
C LYS A 58 -1.17 -12.43 -2.43
N GLU A 59 -1.41 -13.73 -2.61
CA GLU A 59 -1.25 -14.36 -3.92
C GLU A 59 -2.32 -13.91 -4.90
N ASN A 60 -3.57 -13.92 -4.46
CA ASN A 60 -4.71 -13.72 -5.35
C ASN A 60 -4.95 -12.26 -5.72
N LEU A 61 -4.70 -11.34 -4.81
CA LEU A 61 -5.02 -9.94 -5.03
C LEU A 61 -3.85 -9.09 -5.48
N VAL A 62 -2.66 -9.39 -4.99
CA VAL A 62 -1.49 -8.58 -5.33
C VAL A 62 -0.35 -9.42 -5.90
N SER A 63 -0.66 -10.62 -6.31
CA SER A 63 0.24 -11.46 -7.11
C SER A 63 1.58 -11.79 -6.47
N VAL A 64 1.58 -11.95 -5.16
CA VAL A 64 2.79 -12.44 -4.48
C VAL A 64 2.97 -13.90 -4.88
N SER A 65 4.19 -14.29 -5.19
CA SER A 65 4.46 -15.64 -5.64
C SER A 65 4.35 -16.62 -4.48
N HIS A 66 3.79 -17.79 -4.78
CA HIS A 66 3.67 -18.85 -3.78
C HIS A 66 5.05 -19.25 -3.28
N GLU A 67 6.03 -19.31 -4.18
CA GLU A 67 7.38 -19.66 -3.83
C GLU A 67 8.00 -18.67 -2.84
N THR A 68 7.77 -17.38 -3.05
CA THR A 68 8.29 -16.36 -2.14
C THR A 68 7.71 -16.54 -0.74
N LEU A 69 6.42 -16.81 -0.66
CA LEU A 69 5.77 -17.04 0.63
C LEU A 69 6.32 -18.29 1.31
N GLU A 70 6.57 -19.34 0.53
CA GLU A 70 7.08 -20.59 1.08
C GLU A 70 8.53 -20.49 1.55
N THR A 71 9.37 -19.78 0.78
CA THR A 71 10.80 -19.74 1.07
C THR A 71 11.22 -18.57 1.94
N LYS A 72 10.56 -17.43 1.80
CA LYS A 72 10.93 -16.20 2.53
C LYS A 72 9.95 -15.85 3.63
N GLY A 73 8.73 -16.37 3.53
CA GLY A 73 7.70 -16.11 4.53
C GLY A 73 6.91 -14.84 4.25
N ALA A 74 5.78 -14.75 4.92
CA ALA A 74 4.87 -13.62 4.73
C ALA A 74 5.46 -12.31 5.24
N VAL A 75 6.32 -12.38 6.25
CA VAL A 75 6.94 -11.20 6.86
C VAL A 75 8.38 -11.13 6.40
N SER A 76 8.60 -10.56 5.22
CA SER A 76 9.92 -10.49 4.62
C SER A 76 9.97 -9.32 3.66
N LYS A 77 11.19 -8.89 3.37
CA LYS A 77 11.39 -7.80 2.39
C LYS A 77 10.92 -8.23 1.01
N GLU A 78 11.17 -9.49 0.67
CA GLU A 78 10.80 -10.02 -0.63
C GLU A 78 9.28 -9.99 -0.82
N THR A 79 8.54 -10.45 0.17
CA THR A 79 7.08 -10.44 0.10
C THR A 79 6.55 -9.00 0.04
N ALA A 80 7.11 -8.10 0.84
CA ALA A 80 6.69 -6.71 0.84
C ALA A 80 6.93 -6.06 -0.53
N ALA A 81 8.07 -6.36 -1.16
CA ALA A 81 8.37 -5.82 -2.47
C ALA A 81 7.39 -6.32 -3.52
N GLU A 82 7.06 -7.61 -3.48
CA GLU A 82 6.09 -8.17 -4.42
C GLU A 82 4.69 -7.61 -4.19
N MET A 83 4.33 -7.38 -2.94
CA MET A 83 3.04 -6.75 -2.63
C MET A 83 2.96 -5.36 -3.22
N CYS A 84 4.03 -4.59 -3.08
CA CYS A 84 4.11 -3.23 -3.62
C CYS A 84 3.88 -3.21 -5.13
N VAL A 85 4.66 -4.01 -5.84
CA VAL A 85 4.58 -4.07 -7.29
C VAL A 85 3.20 -4.57 -7.73
N GLY A 86 2.72 -5.61 -7.05
CA GLY A 86 1.43 -6.20 -7.40
C GLY A 86 0.26 -5.27 -7.19
N CYS A 87 0.26 -4.53 -6.08
CA CYS A 87 -0.85 -3.63 -5.83
C CYS A 87 -0.83 -2.44 -6.79
N ALA A 88 0.35 -1.95 -7.15
CA ALA A 88 0.44 -0.85 -8.11
C ALA A 88 -0.13 -1.28 -9.46
N LYS A 89 0.19 -2.49 -9.89
CA LYS A 89 -0.35 -3.01 -11.15
C LYS A 89 -1.86 -3.23 -11.06
N ALA A 90 -2.32 -3.81 -9.96
CA ALA A 90 -3.75 -4.10 -9.81
C ALA A 90 -4.57 -2.82 -9.75
N ALA A 91 -4.07 -1.80 -9.09
CA ALA A 91 -4.77 -0.53 -8.95
C ALA A 91 -4.51 0.43 -10.10
N LYS A 92 -3.57 0.09 -10.99
CA LYS A 92 -3.14 0.95 -12.08
C LYS A 92 -2.69 2.31 -11.57
N ALA A 93 -1.95 2.29 -10.47
CA ALA A 93 -1.47 3.52 -9.86
C ALA A 93 -0.21 4.00 -10.58
N ASP A 94 -0.07 5.32 -10.70
CA ASP A 94 1.12 5.93 -11.31
C ASP A 94 2.34 5.73 -10.46
N LYS A 95 2.16 5.83 -9.14
CA LYS A 95 3.24 5.65 -8.20
C LYS A 95 2.97 4.45 -7.34
N ILE A 96 4.00 3.73 -7.05
CA ILE A 96 3.92 2.58 -6.18
C ILE A 96 3.73 3.09 -4.77
N GLY A 97 2.56 2.84 -4.24
CA GLY A 97 2.31 3.05 -2.85
C GLY A 97 3.11 2.03 -2.11
N ARG A 98 3.77 2.46 -1.10
CA ARG A 98 4.62 1.61 -0.35
C ARG A 98 3.82 0.50 0.31
N ALA A 99 4.22 -0.71 0.08
CA ALA A 99 3.66 -1.82 0.81
C ALA A 99 4.00 -1.61 2.26
N SER A 100 3.02 -1.70 3.07
CA SER A 100 3.25 -1.56 4.47
C SER A 100 2.96 -2.88 5.13
N CYS A 101 3.83 -3.80 4.93
CA CYS A 101 3.86 -4.96 5.77
C CYS A 101 4.90 -4.62 6.80
N ARG A 102 4.46 -3.87 7.77
CA ARG A 102 5.38 -3.41 8.75
C ARG A 102 5.86 -4.55 9.58
N GLU A 103 7.14 -4.65 9.57
CA GLU A 103 7.79 -5.69 10.34
C GLU A 103 7.62 -5.40 11.79
N ARG A 104 7.08 -6.34 12.49
CA ARG A 104 6.91 -6.24 13.93
C ARG A 104 7.95 -7.03 14.65
N VAL A 105 9.12 -6.85 14.31
CA VAL A 105 10.19 -7.60 14.99
C VAL A 105 10.83 -6.78 16.04
#